data_a6b56419a0bc631ee93b516e8f519327
#
_entry.id   a6b56419a0bc631ee93b516e8f519327
#
_cell.length_a   1.000
_cell.length_b   1.000
_cell.length_c   1.000
_cell.angle_alpha   90.00
_cell.angle_beta   90.00
_cell.angle_gamma   90.00
#
_symmetry.space_group_name_H-M   'P 1'
#
loop_
_entity.id
_entity.type
_entity.pdbx_description
1 polymer ?
#
loop_
_entity_poly.entity_id
_entity_poly.type
_entity_poly.pdbx_seq_one_letter_code
_entity_poly.pdbx_strand_id
1 'polypeptide(L)'
;MYKRQDYHYDFAPPDVQQAVFRAQLGVARARGLPVVIHTREAEADTLRILAETGTVDTTGVIHCFTGDAAAAGRMLATGYFVSIPGIVSFPKSESLRDAVRQVPADRLLVETDSPYLAPVPFRGRRNEPAHVVRVAEAVAGVRSMEMAALEALVGANFSRLFRP
;
A
#
# COMPACT_ATOMS: atom_id res chain seq x y z
N MET A 1 9.27 4.02 -7.96
CA MET A 1 10.43 4.28 -7.08
C MET A 1 10.00 4.07 -5.63
N TYR A 2 10.71 3.22 -4.87
CA TYR A 2 10.35 2.85 -3.48
C TYR A 2 10.82 3.94 -2.51
N LYS A 3 9.93 4.37 -1.60
CA LYS A 3 10.15 5.45 -0.63
C LYS A 3 9.78 4.98 0.76
N ARG A 4 10.60 5.28 1.77
CA ARG A 4 10.45 4.75 3.13
C ARG A 4 10.43 5.87 4.17
N GLN A 5 9.38 5.85 5.01
CA GLN A 5 9.29 6.51 6.29
C GLN A 5 9.04 5.41 7.33
N ASP A 6 10.03 5.08 8.13
CA ASP A 6 9.94 3.97 9.09
C ASP A 6 10.61 4.41 10.39
N TYR A 7 9.78 4.71 11.38
CA TYR A 7 10.26 5.11 12.72
C TYR A 7 10.34 3.94 13.69
N HIS A 8 9.88 2.77 13.26
CA HIS A 8 9.99 1.55 14.07
C HIS A 8 11.43 1.07 14.20
N TYR A 9 12.23 1.22 13.15
CA TYR A 9 13.66 0.88 13.15
C TYR A 9 14.49 2.15 13.18
N ASP A 10 15.42 2.22 14.13
CA ASP A 10 16.31 3.38 14.31
C ASP A 10 17.52 3.34 13.35
N PHE A 11 17.25 3.22 12.04
CA PHE A 11 18.30 3.22 11.00
C PHE A 11 18.73 4.64 10.61
N ALA A 12 17.87 5.62 10.77
CA ALA A 12 18.17 7.02 10.53
C ALA A 12 17.17 7.89 11.30
N PRO A 13 17.59 9.07 11.81
CA PRO A 13 16.71 10.01 12.49
C PRO A 13 15.51 10.41 11.64
N PRO A 14 14.32 10.67 12.25
CA PRO A 14 13.11 11.03 11.53
C PRO A 14 13.26 12.26 10.60
N ASP A 15 13.99 13.29 11.02
CA ASP A 15 14.24 14.49 10.21
C ASP A 15 15.04 14.18 8.94
N VAL A 16 16.04 13.31 9.04
CA VAL A 16 16.81 12.83 7.89
C VAL A 16 15.91 12.01 6.94
N GLN A 17 15.10 11.10 7.49
CA GLN A 17 14.14 10.32 6.67
C GLN A 17 13.17 11.27 5.94
N GLN A 18 12.63 12.27 6.61
CA GLN A 18 11.72 13.26 6.02
C GLN A 18 12.38 14.09 4.92
N ALA A 19 13.62 14.56 5.13
CA ALA A 19 14.37 15.31 4.13
C ALA A 19 14.61 14.46 2.86
N VAL A 20 15.04 13.22 3.02
CA VAL A 20 15.24 12.27 1.92
C VAL A 20 13.93 11.98 1.21
N PHE A 21 12.84 11.78 1.95
CA PHE A 21 11.52 11.53 1.37
C PHE A 21 11.06 12.68 0.48
N ARG A 22 11.17 13.94 0.95
CA ARG A 22 10.86 15.12 0.12
C ARG A 22 11.71 15.19 -1.15
N ALA A 23 13.03 14.98 -1.03
CA ALA A 23 13.92 15.00 -2.18
C ALA A 23 13.54 13.94 -3.22
N GLN A 24 13.19 12.75 -2.75
CA GLN A 24 12.77 11.65 -3.61
C GLN A 24 11.40 11.89 -4.27
N LEU A 25 10.43 12.49 -3.58
CA LEU A 25 9.16 12.91 -4.18
C LEU A 25 9.39 13.97 -5.27
N GLY A 26 10.29 14.90 -5.02
CA GLY A 26 10.71 15.90 -6.02
C GLY A 26 11.26 15.27 -7.30
N VAL A 27 12.11 14.24 -7.17
CA VAL A 27 12.63 13.49 -8.33
C VAL A 27 11.50 12.75 -9.07
N ALA A 28 10.62 12.07 -8.33
CA ALA A 28 9.49 11.35 -8.94
C ALA A 28 8.59 12.31 -9.72
N ARG A 29 8.25 13.47 -9.14
CA ARG A 29 7.48 14.52 -9.78
C ARG A 29 8.15 15.03 -11.05
N ALA A 30 9.42 15.38 -10.97
CA ALA A 30 10.17 15.90 -12.12
C ALA A 30 10.27 14.90 -13.28
N ARG A 31 10.13 13.62 -13.01
CA ARG A 31 10.20 12.53 -13.99
C ARG A 31 8.83 11.94 -14.35
N GLY A 32 7.74 12.41 -13.77
CA GLY A 32 6.41 11.85 -13.99
C GLY A 32 6.28 10.37 -13.55
N LEU A 33 7.07 9.95 -12.54
CA LEU A 33 7.12 8.55 -12.11
C LEU A 33 6.17 8.30 -10.92
N PRO A 34 5.44 7.18 -10.93
CA PRO A 34 4.69 6.76 -9.76
C PRO A 34 5.63 6.37 -8.62
N VAL A 35 5.16 6.54 -7.38
CA VAL A 35 5.92 6.20 -6.18
C VAL A 35 5.29 5.04 -5.42
N VAL A 36 6.13 4.18 -4.85
CA VAL A 36 5.74 3.15 -3.88
C VAL A 36 6.18 3.63 -2.51
N ILE A 37 5.24 3.90 -1.61
CA ILE A 37 5.48 4.49 -0.31
C ILE A 37 5.36 3.44 0.78
N HIS A 38 6.43 3.25 1.54
CA HIS A 38 6.41 2.53 2.80
C HIS A 38 6.24 3.53 3.95
N THR A 39 5.31 3.26 4.86
CA THR A 39 5.16 4.03 6.10
C THR A 39 4.93 3.09 7.28
N ARG A 40 5.67 3.29 8.37
CA ARG A 40 5.53 2.53 9.59
C ARG A 40 5.83 3.42 10.80
N GLU A 41 4.83 3.57 11.68
CA GLU A 41 4.89 4.50 12.83
C GLU A 41 5.24 5.95 12.41
N ALA A 42 4.99 6.29 11.12
CA ALA A 42 5.33 7.57 10.49
C ALA A 42 4.19 8.15 9.64
N GLU A 43 2.95 7.67 9.83
CA GLU A 43 1.80 8.00 8.98
C GLU A 43 1.50 9.50 8.95
N ALA A 44 1.56 10.16 10.13
CA ALA A 44 1.28 11.59 10.24
C ALA A 44 2.26 12.44 9.41
N ASP A 45 3.57 12.15 9.53
CA ASP A 45 4.60 12.84 8.77
C ASP A 45 4.55 12.50 7.28
N THR A 46 4.26 11.25 6.94
CA THR A 46 4.05 10.84 5.55
C THR A 46 2.92 11.64 4.91
N LEU A 47 1.76 11.72 5.55
CA LEU A 47 0.61 12.49 5.05
C LEU A 47 0.92 13.98 4.94
N ARG A 48 1.57 14.55 5.95
CA ARG A 48 1.99 15.96 5.95
C ARG A 48 2.91 16.27 4.77
N ILE A 49 3.94 15.45 4.55
CA ILE A 49 4.90 15.64 3.46
C ILE A 49 4.23 15.48 2.09
N LEU A 50 3.32 14.51 1.93
CA LEU A 50 2.56 14.36 0.71
C LEU A 50 1.69 15.60 0.43
N ALA A 51 1.05 16.16 1.46
CA ALA A 51 0.28 17.38 1.31
C ALA A 51 1.17 18.60 0.94
N GLU A 52 2.36 18.73 1.55
CA GLU A 52 3.32 19.79 1.25
C GLU A 52 3.83 19.73 -0.20
N THR A 53 4.07 18.53 -0.71
CA THR A 53 4.66 18.34 -2.05
C THR A 53 3.65 18.46 -3.19
N GLY A 54 2.37 18.57 -2.88
CA GLY A 54 1.26 18.60 -3.84
C GLY A 54 0.98 17.23 -4.46
N THR A 55 -0.23 16.73 -4.26
CA THR A 55 -0.64 15.40 -4.73
C THR A 55 -1.08 15.41 -6.20
N VAL A 56 -1.27 16.58 -6.81
CA VAL A 56 -1.85 16.74 -8.16
C VAL A 56 -0.94 16.20 -9.25
N ASP A 57 0.38 16.27 -9.06
CA ASP A 57 1.37 15.90 -10.06
C ASP A 57 2.13 14.61 -9.75
N THR A 58 1.81 13.94 -8.63
CA THR A 58 2.41 12.67 -8.27
C THR A 58 1.34 11.63 -8.03
N THR A 59 1.50 10.46 -8.60
CA THR A 59 0.66 9.30 -8.31
C THR A 59 1.49 8.24 -7.61
N GLY A 60 0.86 7.37 -6.84
CA GLY A 60 1.59 6.34 -6.14
C GLY A 60 0.69 5.36 -5.40
N VAL A 61 1.33 4.49 -4.64
CA VAL A 61 0.69 3.49 -3.80
C VAL A 61 1.27 3.50 -2.40
N ILE A 62 0.40 3.47 -1.40
CA ILE A 62 0.78 3.13 -0.03
C ILE A 62 0.94 1.62 0.03
N HIS A 63 2.18 1.20 0.09
CA HIS A 63 2.57 -0.20 0.12
C HIS A 63 2.38 -0.79 1.51
N CYS A 64 2.04 -2.07 1.56
CA CYS A 64 1.89 -2.86 2.78
C CYS A 64 0.96 -2.20 3.81
N PHE A 65 -0.21 -1.77 3.35
CA PHE A 65 -1.16 -1.09 4.22
C PHE A 65 -1.75 -2.06 5.25
N THR A 66 -1.60 -1.72 6.52
CA THR A 66 -2.05 -2.53 7.67
C THR A 66 -2.93 -1.75 8.66
N GLY A 67 -3.28 -0.51 8.30
CA GLY A 67 -4.10 0.37 9.14
C GLY A 67 -5.58 0.00 9.17
N ASP A 68 -6.32 0.78 9.93
CA ASP A 68 -7.79 0.71 10.02
C ASP A 68 -8.48 1.53 8.91
N ALA A 69 -9.81 1.54 8.91
CA ALA A 69 -10.62 2.27 7.94
C ALA A 69 -10.38 3.79 7.98
N ALA A 70 -10.14 4.36 9.16
CA ALA A 70 -9.85 5.79 9.29
C ALA A 70 -8.48 6.14 8.70
N ALA A 71 -7.47 5.29 8.92
CA ALA A 71 -6.16 5.43 8.30
C ALA A 71 -6.24 5.29 6.77
N ALA A 72 -7.01 4.31 6.27
CA ALA A 72 -7.25 4.15 4.83
C ALA A 72 -7.86 5.42 4.22
N GLY A 73 -8.89 5.99 4.87
CA GLY A 73 -9.52 7.23 4.42
C GLY A 73 -8.55 8.39 4.32
N ARG A 74 -7.67 8.57 5.31
CA ARG A 74 -6.62 9.62 5.27
C ARG A 74 -5.61 9.39 4.14
N MET A 75 -5.17 8.15 3.91
CA MET A 75 -4.26 7.84 2.80
C MET A 75 -4.92 8.04 1.44
N LEU A 76 -6.15 7.60 1.27
CA LEU A 76 -6.92 7.78 0.04
C LEU A 76 -7.19 9.24 -0.31
N ALA A 77 -7.35 10.12 0.70
CA ALA A 77 -7.49 11.56 0.50
C ALA A 77 -6.28 12.22 -0.20
N THR A 78 -5.12 11.55 -0.19
CA THR A 78 -3.94 11.99 -0.96
C THR A 78 -4.04 11.64 -2.46
N GLY A 79 -5.05 10.90 -2.90
CA GLY A 79 -5.21 10.41 -4.28
C GLY A 79 -4.41 9.15 -4.61
N TYR A 80 -3.65 8.61 -3.65
CA TYR A 80 -2.86 7.39 -3.84
C TYR A 80 -3.69 6.11 -3.79
N PHE A 81 -3.15 5.05 -4.37
CA PHE A 81 -3.65 3.69 -4.22
C PHE A 81 -3.25 3.11 -2.86
N VAL A 82 -3.99 2.12 -2.41
CA VAL A 82 -3.67 1.34 -1.22
C VAL A 82 -3.45 -0.11 -1.63
N SER A 83 -2.31 -0.68 -1.25
CA SER A 83 -1.94 -2.06 -1.54
C SER A 83 -2.06 -2.93 -0.30
N ILE A 84 -2.83 -4.00 -0.40
CA ILE A 84 -3.19 -4.89 0.70
C ILE A 84 -2.27 -6.08 0.75
N PRO A 85 -1.54 -6.29 1.87
CA PRO A 85 -0.62 -7.41 2.04
C PRO A 85 -1.30 -8.69 2.54
N GLY A 86 -0.55 -9.77 2.59
CA GLY A 86 -0.97 -11.09 3.09
C GLY A 86 -1.60 -11.10 4.49
N ILE A 87 -1.35 -10.07 5.29
CA ILE A 87 -1.94 -9.87 6.62
C ILE A 87 -3.47 -9.89 6.60
N VAL A 88 -4.11 -9.49 5.51
CA VAL A 88 -5.58 -9.51 5.37
C VAL A 88 -6.17 -10.91 5.63
N SER A 89 -5.41 -11.96 5.31
CA SER A 89 -5.78 -13.36 5.53
C SER A 89 -5.62 -13.84 6.97
N PHE A 90 -4.99 -13.04 7.86
CA PHE A 90 -4.70 -13.50 9.23
C PHE A 90 -5.95 -13.43 10.11
N PRO A 91 -6.12 -14.38 11.07
CA PRO A 91 -7.33 -14.45 11.91
C PRO A 91 -7.64 -13.15 12.66
N LYS A 92 -6.61 -12.44 13.14
CA LYS A 92 -6.76 -11.23 13.98
C LYS A 92 -6.72 -9.92 13.17
N SER A 93 -7.00 -9.94 11.87
CA SER A 93 -6.90 -8.76 11.00
C SER A 93 -8.26 -8.15 10.64
N GLU A 94 -9.24 -8.17 11.57
CA GLU A 94 -10.59 -7.65 11.26
C GLU A 94 -10.57 -6.15 10.95
N SER A 95 -9.79 -5.37 11.69
CA SER A 95 -9.64 -3.93 11.44
C SER A 95 -9.14 -3.62 10.01
N LEU A 96 -8.17 -4.43 9.52
CA LEU A 96 -7.71 -4.31 8.13
C LEU A 96 -8.80 -4.75 7.14
N ARG A 97 -9.55 -5.81 7.43
CA ARG A 97 -10.68 -6.23 6.57
C ARG A 97 -11.76 -5.16 6.50
N ASP A 98 -12.05 -4.46 7.61
CA ASP A 98 -12.97 -3.30 7.61
C ASP A 98 -12.46 -2.17 6.72
N ALA A 99 -11.17 -1.88 6.76
CA ALA A 99 -10.55 -0.93 5.84
C ALA A 99 -10.70 -1.38 4.37
N VAL A 100 -10.41 -2.65 4.06
CA VAL A 100 -10.53 -3.22 2.71
C VAL A 100 -11.96 -3.09 2.16
N ARG A 101 -12.99 -3.26 2.99
CA ARG A 101 -14.40 -3.05 2.57
C ARG A 101 -14.67 -1.62 2.11
N GLN A 102 -13.96 -0.63 2.65
CA GLN A 102 -14.16 0.80 2.41
C GLN A 102 -13.24 1.39 1.32
N VAL A 103 -12.13 0.71 0.98
CA VAL A 103 -11.24 1.18 -0.10
C VAL A 103 -12.02 1.23 -1.42
N PRO A 104 -12.06 2.36 -2.13
CA PRO A 104 -12.69 2.45 -3.45
C PRO A 104 -12.11 1.42 -4.42
N ALA A 105 -12.96 0.83 -5.24
CA ALA A 105 -12.55 -0.19 -6.20
C ALA A 105 -11.41 0.29 -7.11
N ASP A 106 -11.46 1.56 -7.52
CA ASP A 106 -10.46 2.16 -8.41
C ASP A 106 -9.16 2.60 -7.70
N ARG A 107 -8.98 2.28 -6.42
CA ARG A 107 -7.78 2.61 -5.62
C ARG A 107 -7.17 1.39 -4.93
N LEU A 108 -7.68 0.19 -5.19
CA LEU A 108 -7.28 -1.04 -4.52
C LEU A 108 -6.19 -1.78 -5.32
N LEU A 109 -5.12 -2.17 -4.65
CA LEU A 109 -4.11 -3.11 -5.13
C LEU A 109 -3.91 -4.22 -4.10
N VAL A 110 -3.26 -5.30 -4.51
CA VAL A 110 -2.84 -6.41 -3.65
C VAL A 110 -1.36 -6.71 -3.86
N GLU A 111 -0.70 -7.23 -2.83
CA GLU A 111 0.73 -7.54 -2.85
C GLU A 111 1.09 -8.69 -1.95
N THR A 112 2.31 -9.18 -2.07
CA THR A 112 2.83 -10.24 -1.19
C THR A 112 3.69 -9.71 -0.04
N ASP A 113 4.47 -8.67 -0.26
CA ASP A 113 5.58 -8.23 0.60
C ASP A 113 6.65 -9.34 0.79
N SER A 114 6.85 -10.19 -0.22
CA SER A 114 7.85 -11.26 -0.18
C SER A 114 9.26 -10.72 0.11
N PRO A 115 10.04 -11.40 0.95
CA PRO A 115 9.86 -12.75 1.50
C PRO A 115 9.13 -12.79 2.86
N TYR A 116 8.47 -11.70 3.26
CA TYR A 116 7.77 -11.54 4.54
C TYR A 116 6.26 -11.76 4.38
N LEU A 117 5.54 -11.80 5.50
CA LEU A 117 4.07 -11.74 5.60
C LEU A 117 3.32 -12.81 4.81
N ALA A 118 3.87 -14.03 4.71
CA ALA A 118 3.22 -15.13 4.00
C ALA A 118 1.75 -15.29 4.42
N PRO A 119 0.79 -15.27 3.45
CA PRO A 119 -0.63 -15.40 3.75
C PRO A 119 -0.99 -16.79 4.26
N VAL A 120 -2.19 -16.95 4.84
CA VAL A 120 -2.75 -18.28 5.14
C VAL A 120 -2.95 -19.04 3.82
N PRO A 121 -2.58 -20.34 3.73
CA PRO A 121 -2.13 -21.24 4.83
C PRO A 121 -0.60 -21.26 5.05
N PHE A 122 0.15 -20.37 4.43
CA PHE A 122 1.63 -20.42 4.42
C PHE A 122 2.30 -19.65 5.57
N ARG A 123 1.54 -19.16 6.55
CA ARG A 123 2.11 -18.45 7.72
C ARG A 123 3.26 -19.21 8.37
N GLY A 124 4.31 -18.44 8.73
CA GLY A 124 5.52 -19.01 9.34
C GLY A 124 6.52 -19.59 8.33
N ARG A 125 6.21 -19.60 7.04
CA ARG A 125 7.13 -19.96 5.96
C ARG A 125 7.64 -18.70 5.25
N ARG A 126 8.71 -18.85 4.45
CA ARG A 126 9.16 -17.81 3.54
C ARG A 126 8.05 -17.52 2.53
N ASN A 127 7.73 -16.24 2.33
CA ASN A 127 6.75 -15.81 1.35
C ASN A 127 7.36 -15.77 -0.06
N GLU A 128 6.51 -15.93 -1.07
CA GLU A 128 6.87 -15.95 -2.49
C GLU A 128 5.89 -15.10 -3.31
N PRO A 129 6.30 -14.50 -4.45
CA PRO A 129 5.40 -13.73 -5.32
C PRO A 129 4.15 -14.50 -5.76
N ALA A 130 4.26 -15.82 -5.96
CA ALA A 130 3.13 -16.70 -6.32
C ALA A 130 2.00 -16.68 -5.29
N HIS A 131 2.30 -16.38 -4.03
CA HIS A 131 1.28 -16.32 -2.97
C HIS A 131 0.35 -15.10 -3.07
N VAL A 132 0.57 -14.17 -4.01
CA VAL A 132 -0.36 -13.05 -4.25
C VAL A 132 -1.77 -13.52 -4.55
N VAL A 133 -1.93 -14.71 -5.15
CA VAL A 133 -3.24 -15.32 -5.39
C VAL A 133 -4.00 -15.53 -4.08
N ARG A 134 -3.34 -15.96 -3.01
CA ARG A 134 -3.97 -16.14 -1.68
C ARG A 134 -4.38 -14.83 -1.04
N VAL A 135 -3.61 -13.77 -1.29
CA VAL A 135 -3.99 -12.42 -0.85
C VAL A 135 -5.23 -11.96 -1.61
N ALA A 136 -5.25 -12.14 -2.93
CA ALA A 136 -6.40 -11.80 -3.77
C ALA A 136 -7.66 -12.57 -3.36
N GLU A 137 -7.57 -13.88 -3.11
CA GLU A 137 -8.68 -14.69 -2.61
C GLU A 137 -9.25 -14.13 -1.28
N ALA A 138 -8.38 -13.76 -0.35
CA ALA A 138 -8.80 -13.17 0.92
C ALA A 138 -9.50 -11.81 0.71
N VAL A 139 -8.97 -10.96 -0.16
CA VAL A 139 -9.56 -9.65 -0.49
C VAL A 139 -10.90 -9.83 -1.21
N ALA A 140 -11.00 -10.76 -2.16
CA ALA A 140 -12.24 -11.09 -2.87
C ALA A 140 -13.34 -11.52 -1.88
N GLY A 141 -12.99 -12.42 -0.94
CA GLY A 141 -13.90 -12.85 0.12
C GLY A 141 -14.37 -11.71 1.02
N VAL A 142 -13.47 -10.82 1.44
CA VAL A 142 -13.80 -9.64 2.27
C VAL A 142 -14.75 -8.69 1.54
N ARG A 143 -14.60 -8.55 0.23
CA ARG A 143 -15.40 -7.65 -0.61
C ARG A 143 -16.63 -8.32 -1.22
N SER A 144 -16.85 -9.60 -0.95
CA SER A 144 -17.93 -10.40 -1.58
C SER A 144 -17.90 -10.31 -3.12
N MET A 145 -16.70 -10.40 -3.69
CA MET A 145 -16.44 -10.31 -5.13
C MET A 145 -15.97 -11.67 -5.67
N GLU A 146 -16.34 -11.95 -6.91
CA GLU A 146 -15.74 -13.06 -7.67
C GLU A 146 -14.27 -12.79 -7.98
N MET A 147 -13.42 -13.83 -7.95
CA MET A 147 -11.98 -13.70 -8.21
C MET A 147 -11.67 -13.04 -9.56
N ALA A 148 -12.37 -13.44 -10.63
CA ALA A 148 -12.18 -12.86 -11.96
C ALA A 148 -12.49 -11.35 -11.99
N ALA A 149 -13.48 -10.90 -11.22
CA ALA A 149 -13.81 -9.48 -11.10
C ALA A 149 -12.73 -8.71 -10.34
N LEU A 150 -12.20 -9.29 -9.26
CA LEU A 150 -11.09 -8.68 -8.52
C LEU A 150 -9.82 -8.63 -9.36
N GLU A 151 -9.49 -9.69 -10.09
CA GLU A 151 -8.32 -9.75 -10.99
C GLU A 151 -8.39 -8.65 -12.06
N ALA A 152 -9.52 -8.52 -12.74
CA ALA A 152 -9.74 -7.47 -13.73
C ALA A 152 -9.59 -6.06 -13.13
N LEU A 153 -10.16 -5.85 -11.93
CA LEU A 153 -10.10 -4.59 -11.21
C LEU A 153 -8.65 -4.23 -10.83
N VAL A 154 -7.93 -5.15 -10.18
CA VAL A 154 -6.55 -4.93 -9.74
C VAL A 154 -5.62 -4.75 -10.95
N GLY A 155 -5.80 -5.53 -12.01
CA GLY A 155 -5.06 -5.39 -13.26
C GLY A 155 -5.25 -4.02 -13.91
N ALA A 156 -6.50 -3.53 -13.97
CA ALA A 156 -6.80 -2.18 -14.48
C ALA A 156 -6.17 -1.09 -13.60
N ASN A 157 -6.22 -1.24 -12.28
CA ASN A 157 -5.61 -0.32 -11.34
C ASN A 157 -4.09 -0.29 -11.47
N PHE A 158 -3.46 -1.45 -11.60
CA PHE A 158 -2.02 -1.58 -11.80
C PHE A 158 -1.59 -0.88 -13.10
N SER A 159 -2.27 -1.17 -14.20
CA SER A 159 -1.97 -0.56 -15.51
C SER A 159 -2.16 0.97 -15.47
N ARG A 160 -3.21 1.46 -14.80
CA ARG A 160 -3.43 2.90 -14.64
C ARG A 160 -2.33 3.57 -13.81
N LEU A 161 -1.84 2.91 -12.76
CA LEU A 161 -0.80 3.48 -11.89
C LEU A 161 0.58 3.43 -12.53
N PHE A 162 0.99 2.28 -13.04
CA PHE A 162 2.36 2.04 -13.48
C PHE A 162 2.59 2.24 -14.99
N ARG A 163 1.51 2.28 -15.78
CA ARG A 163 1.56 2.48 -17.25
C ARG A 163 2.64 1.60 -17.90
N PRO A 164 2.63 0.27 -17.65
CA PRO A 164 3.62 -0.66 -18.21
C PRO A 164 3.53 -0.74 -19.72
#